data_fddf350188e23225b6e32edd1e2491ae
#
_entry.id   fddf350188e23225b6e32edd1e2491ae
#
_cell.length_a   1.000
_cell.length_b   1.000
_cell.length_c   1.000
_cell.angle_alpha   90.00
_cell.angle_beta   90.00
_cell.angle_gamma   90.00
#
_symmetry.space_group_name_H-M   'P 1'
#
loop_
_entity.id
_entity.type
_entity.pdbx_description
1 polymer ?
#
loop_
_entity_poly.entity_id
_entity_poly.type
_entity_poly.pdbx_seq_one_letter_code
_entity_poly.pdbx_strand_id
1 'polypeptide(L)'
;MKFSAITTLATFLAIVNASLCTYDDHPVNGLRYYIGAEGVPDVLGICNGFWDNVKPQCGGDWQCGQAANGDLHAEFQAYRKCLPRFINDGWWYATKNQWGSIECKLRQ
;
A
#
# COMPACT_ATOMS: atom_id res chain seq x y z
N MET A 1 26.33 28.30 -2.40
CA MET A 1 26.55 27.58 -1.94
C MET A 1 25.70 27.05 -1.17
N LYS A 2 24.90 26.96 -0.91
CA LYS A 2 24.18 26.67 -0.02
C LYS A 2 22.85 26.42 -0.41
N PHE A 3 22.35 26.87 -1.44
CA PHE A 3 21.07 26.66 -1.82
C PHE A 3 20.78 25.35 -2.35
N SER A 4 21.71 24.66 -2.85
CA SER A 4 21.56 23.33 -3.35
C SER A 4 21.04 22.42 -2.32
N ALA A 5 21.41 22.63 -1.08
CA ALA A 5 20.97 21.80 0.02
C ALA A 5 19.47 21.86 0.19
N ILE A 6 18.89 23.04 0.02
CA ILE A 6 17.46 23.19 0.18
C ILE A 6 16.70 22.46 -0.90
N THR A 7 17.17 22.56 -2.12
CA THR A 7 16.53 21.88 -3.22
C THR A 7 16.59 20.38 -3.04
N THR A 8 17.71 19.87 -2.58
CA THR A 8 17.88 18.44 -2.38
C THR A 8 16.91 17.94 -1.32
N LEU A 9 16.70 18.71 -0.27
CA LEU A 9 15.77 18.29 0.76
C LEU A 9 14.36 18.16 0.24
N ALA A 10 13.91 19.08 -0.58
CA ALA A 10 12.58 19.03 -1.12
C ALA A 10 12.38 17.78 -1.99
N THR A 11 13.38 17.46 -2.83
CA THR A 11 13.30 16.28 -3.66
C THR A 11 13.28 15.01 -2.83
N PHE A 12 14.09 14.97 -1.80
CA PHE A 12 14.18 13.81 -0.95
C PHE A 12 12.84 13.55 -0.24
N LEU A 13 12.19 14.58 0.25
CA LEU A 13 10.92 14.42 0.93
C LEU A 13 9.84 13.88 -0.01
N ALA A 14 9.85 14.29 -1.25
CA ALA A 14 8.88 13.79 -2.21
C ALA A 14 9.04 12.28 -2.43
N ILE A 15 10.27 11.78 -2.41
CA ILE A 15 10.52 10.36 -2.62
C ILE A 15 10.07 9.54 -1.43
N VAL A 16 10.26 10.05 -0.24
CA VAL A 16 9.99 9.31 1.00
C VAL A 16 8.52 8.92 1.14
N ASN A 17 7.63 9.65 0.49
CA ASN A 17 6.20 9.40 0.65
C ASN A 17 5.62 8.43 -0.37
N ALA A 18 6.45 7.70 -1.09
CA ALA A 18 5.96 6.81 -2.13
C ALA A 18 5.29 5.57 -1.56
N SER A 19 4.06 5.34 -1.94
CA SER A 19 3.33 4.10 -1.69
C SER A 19 2.69 3.68 -2.99
N LEU A 20 2.69 2.39 -3.28
CA LEU A 20 2.24 1.88 -4.57
C LEU A 20 1.21 0.79 -4.39
N CYS A 21 0.27 0.71 -5.31
CA CYS A 21 -0.71 -0.38 -5.35
C CYS A 21 -1.01 -0.76 -6.79
N THR A 22 -0.92 -2.05 -7.08
CA THR A 22 -1.37 -2.59 -8.35
C THR A 22 -2.23 -3.81 -8.10
N TYR A 23 -3.00 -4.25 -9.10
CA TYR A 23 -3.78 -5.45 -8.96
C TYR A 23 -3.93 -6.18 -10.29
N ASP A 24 -4.15 -7.49 -10.18
CA ASP A 24 -4.48 -8.35 -11.32
C ASP A 24 -5.96 -8.72 -11.24
N ASP A 25 -6.62 -8.82 -12.37
CA ASP A 25 -8.01 -9.23 -12.45
C ASP A 25 -8.06 -10.59 -13.14
N HIS A 26 -8.36 -11.63 -12.36
CA HIS A 26 -8.46 -12.98 -12.89
C HIS A 26 -9.94 -13.37 -13.01
N PRO A 27 -10.37 -13.85 -14.15
CA PRO A 27 -11.79 -14.18 -14.35
C PRO A 27 -12.34 -15.19 -13.36
N VAL A 28 -11.50 -16.13 -12.92
CA VAL A 28 -11.93 -17.19 -12.02
C VAL A 28 -11.61 -16.86 -10.57
N ASN A 29 -10.39 -16.35 -10.32
CA ASN A 29 -9.88 -16.21 -8.97
C ASN A 29 -10.19 -14.86 -8.30
N GLY A 30 -10.71 -13.91 -9.03
CA GLY A 30 -11.00 -12.59 -8.47
C GLY A 30 -9.85 -11.62 -8.63
N LEU A 31 -9.66 -10.75 -7.65
CA LEU A 31 -8.65 -9.70 -7.72
C LEU A 31 -7.47 -10.04 -6.83
N ARG A 32 -6.27 -9.79 -7.31
CA ARG A 32 -5.08 -9.97 -6.47
C ARG A 32 -4.36 -8.64 -6.38
N TYR A 33 -4.18 -8.17 -5.15
CA TYR A 33 -3.60 -6.86 -4.88
C TYR A 33 -2.16 -6.97 -4.42
N TYR A 34 -1.35 -5.98 -4.81
CA TYR A 34 0.05 -5.87 -4.43
C TYR A 34 0.29 -4.44 -3.97
N ILE A 35 0.71 -4.27 -2.72
CA ILE A 35 0.92 -2.95 -2.13
C ILE A 35 2.32 -2.89 -1.55
N GLY A 36 3.00 -1.78 -1.78
CA GLY A 36 4.32 -1.54 -1.22
C GLY A 36 4.43 -0.14 -0.68
N ALA A 37 5.15 0.03 0.42
CA ALA A 37 5.39 1.34 0.99
C ALA A 37 6.76 1.39 1.65
N GLU A 38 7.49 2.47 1.36
CA GLU A 38 8.82 2.67 1.93
C GLU A 38 8.74 3.46 3.22
N GLY A 39 9.69 3.20 4.10
CA GLY A 39 9.84 4.01 5.29
C GLY A 39 8.83 3.79 6.40
N VAL A 40 8.12 2.67 6.38
CA VAL A 40 7.12 2.37 7.41
C VAL A 40 7.82 1.77 8.62
N PRO A 41 7.83 2.45 9.76
CA PRO A 41 8.58 1.94 10.92
C PRO A 41 7.89 0.78 11.63
N ASP A 42 6.57 0.74 11.64
CA ASP A 42 5.83 -0.32 12.33
C ASP A 42 5.02 -1.12 11.30
N VAL A 43 5.73 -1.96 10.56
CA VAL A 43 5.11 -2.71 9.47
C VAL A 43 3.99 -3.60 9.98
N LEU A 44 4.19 -4.33 11.08
CA LEU A 44 3.16 -5.23 11.57
C LEU A 44 1.92 -4.49 12.06
N GLY A 45 2.11 -3.36 12.72
CA GLY A 45 0.97 -2.56 13.18
C GLY A 45 0.16 -2.02 12.02
N ILE A 46 0.84 -1.53 10.98
CA ILE A 46 0.14 -1.04 9.79
C ILE A 46 -0.55 -2.19 9.06
N CYS A 47 0.09 -3.35 8.94
CA CYS A 47 -0.53 -4.52 8.32
C CYS A 47 -1.80 -4.92 9.05
N ASN A 48 -1.78 -4.95 10.37
CA ASN A 48 -2.96 -5.33 11.15
C ASN A 48 -4.09 -4.32 10.98
N GLY A 49 -3.77 -3.04 11.03
CA GLY A 49 -4.77 -1.99 10.86
C GLY A 49 -5.37 -1.99 9.46
N PHE A 50 -4.54 -2.24 8.45
CA PHE A 50 -4.99 -2.32 7.08
C PHE A 50 -5.97 -3.48 6.91
N TRP A 51 -5.60 -4.67 7.42
CA TRP A 51 -6.47 -5.84 7.33
C TRP A 51 -7.80 -5.60 8.03
N ASP A 52 -7.78 -4.98 9.22
CA ASP A 52 -9.01 -4.69 9.95
C ASP A 52 -9.95 -3.80 9.13
N ASN A 53 -9.40 -2.93 8.32
CA ASN A 53 -10.22 -2.02 7.52
C ASN A 53 -10.74 -2.65 6.23
N VAL A 54 -10.06 -3.66 5.68
CA VAL A 54 -10.44 -4.21 4.37
C VAL A 54 -11.07 -5.58 4.43
N LYS A 55 -10.86 -6.36 5.49
CA LYS A 55 -11.33 -7.74 5.50
C LYS A 55 -12.84 -7.90 5.33
N PRO A 56 -13.69 -7.01 5.82
CA PRO A 56 -15.12 -7.22 5.64
C PRO A 56 -15.56 -7.26 4.18
N GLN A 57 -14.88 -6.51 3.30
CA GLN A 57 -15.22 -6.48 1.89
C GLN A 57 -14.34 -7.40 1.08
N CYS A 58 -13.14 -7.67 1.53
CA CYS A 58 -12.14 -8.29 0.68
C CYS A 58 -11.89 -9.77 0.96
N GLY A 59 -11.87 -10.17 2.21
CA GLY A 59 -11.63 -11.56 2.55
C GLY A 59 -10.33 -12.08 1.96
N GLY A 60 -10.29 -13.36 1.65
CA GLY A 60 -9.24 -13.94 0.85
C GLY A 60 -7.95 -14.27 1.55
N ASP A 61 -6.93 -14.57 0.73
CA ASP A 61 -5.63 -15.03 1.19
C ASP A 61 -4.74 -13.81 1.45
N TRP A 62 -4.46 -13.52 2.72
CA TRP A 62 -3.82 -12.29 3.13
C TRP A 62 -2.36 -12.51 3.55
N GLN A 63 -1.46 -11.75 2.95
CA GLN A 63 -0.06 -11.75 3.35
C GLN A 63 0.39 -10.30 3.44
N CYS A 64 0.93 -9.90 4.58
CA CYS A 64 1.44 -8.55 4.76
C CYS A 64 2.57 -8.60 5.77
N GLY A 65 3.67 -7.97 5.45
CA GLY A 65 4.83 -7.98 6.32
C GLY A 65 5.96 -7.15 5.74
N GLN A 66 7.14 -7.35 6.30
CA GLN A 66 8.31 -6.61 5.88
C GLN A 66 9.05 -7.39 4.81
N ALA A 67 9.33 -6.73 3.68
CA ALA A 67 10.10 -7.33 2.61
C ALA A 67 11.58 -7.36 2.99
N ALA A 68 12.39 -8.04 2.18
CA ALA A 68 13.83 -8.18 2.44
C ALA A 68 14.54 -6.83 2.54
N ASN A 69 14.08 -5.84 1.80
CA ASN A 69 14.69 -4.51 1.84
C ASN A 69 14.17 -3.62 2.97
N GLY A 70 13.30 -4.15 3.81
CA GLY A 70 12.74 -3.41 4.95
C GLY A 70 11.40 -2.73 4.69
N ASP A 71 10.95 -2.68 3.45
CA ASP A 71 9.70 -2.00 3.12
C ASP A 71 8.49 -2.84 3.49
N LEU A 72 7.36 -2.19 3.69
CA LEU A 72 6.11 -2.91 3.84
C LEU A 72 5.70 -3.52 2.51
N HIS A 73 5.27 -4.77 2.52
CA HIS A 73 4.74 -5.43 1.34
C HIS A 73 3.49 -6.20 1.72
N ALA A 74 2.41 -5.97 1.00
CA ALA A 74 1.17 -6.71 1.18
C ALA A 74 0.75 -7.32 -0.15
N GLU A 75 0.29 -8.56 -0.10
CA GLU A 75 -0.16 -9.26 -1.29
C GLU A 75 -1.31 -10.16 -0.86
N PHE A 76 -2.43 -10.07 -1.53
CA PHE A 76 -3.58 -10.88 -1.12
C PHE A 76 -4.55 -11.09 -2.28
N GLN A 77 -5.20 -12.25 -2.24
CA GLN A 77 -6.26 -12.61 -3.17
C GLN A 77 -7.56 -12.13 -2.54
N ALA A 78 -8.38 -11.44 -3.31
CA ALA A 78 -9.60 -10.83 -2.79
C ALA A 78 -10.80 -11.22 -3.65
N TYR A 79 -11.99 -11.16 -3.05
CA TYR A 79 -13.21 -11.36 -3.78
C TYR A 79 -13.39 -10.22 -4.79
N ARG A 80 -14.14 -10.49 -5.85
CA ARG A 80 -14.35 -9.50 -6.89
C ARG A 80 -15.05 -8.24 -6.37
N LYS A 81 -15.79 -8.34 -5.29
CA LYS A 81 -16.43 -7.18 -4.69
C LYS A 81 -15.45 -6.28 -3.95
N CYS A 82 -14.21 -6.71 -3.77
CA CYS A 82 -13.21 -5.90 -3.13
C CYS A 82 -12.62 -4.91 -4.15
N LEU A 83 -13.33 -3.84 -4.39
CA LEU A 83 -12.97 -2.88 -5.40
C LEU A 83 -11.75 -2.05 -4.97
N PRO A 84 -10.99 -1.50 -5.93
CA PRO A 84 -9.81 -0.70 -5.60
C PRO A 84 -10.06 0.42 -4.60
N ARG A 85 -11.23 1.03 -4.62
CA ARG A 85 -11.53 2.12 -3.69
C ARG A 85 -11.53 1.65 -2.23
N PHE A 86 -11.94 0.40 -1.98
CA PHE A 86 -11.92 -0.12 -0.61
C PHE A 86 -10.49 -0.28 -0.11
N ILE A 87 -9.58 -0.66 -1.02
CA ILE A 87 -8.18 -0.79 -0.69
C ILE A 87 -7.57 0.59 -0.42
N ASN A 88 -7.88 1.56 -1.28
CA ASN A 88 -7.37 2.91 -1.13
C ASN A 88 -7.81 3.52 0.20
N ASP A 89 -9.10 3.38 0.52
CA ASP A 89 -9.65 3.91 1.76
C ASP A 89 -9.09 3.19 2.99
N GLY A 90 -8.99 1.87 2.93
CA GLY A 90 -8.43 1.09 4.03
C GLY A 90 -6.99 1.47 4.33
N TRP A 91 -6.20 1.69 3.28
CA TRP A 91 -4.82 2.14 3.44
C TRP A 91 -4.77 3.52 4.11
N TRP A 92 -5.63 4.44 3.67
CA TRP A 92 -5.66 5.77 4.23
C TRP A 92 -5.97 5.72 5.74
N TYR A 93 -6.97 4.94 6.11
CA TYR A 93 -7.35 4.83 7.52
C TYR A 93 -6.26 4.14 8.34
N ALA A 94 -5.62 3.11 7.82
CA ALA A 94 -4.58 2.39 8.55
C ALA A 94 -3.34 3.23 8.75
N THR A 95 -2.99 4.08 7.77
CA THR A 95 -1.75 4.83 7.80
C THR A 95 -1.93 6.28 8.21
N LYS A 96 -3.16 6.76 8.25
CA LYS A 96 -3.46 8.19 8.47
C LYS A 96 -2.76 9.04 7.41
N ASN A 97 -2.59 8.47 6.23
CA ASN A 97 -1.98 9.13 5.08
C ASN A 97 -0.52 9.55 5.33
N GLN A 98 0.17 8.85 6.24
CA GLN A 98 1.56 9.22 6.59
C GLN A 98 2.56 8.91 5.49
N TRP A 99 2.26 7.92 4.65
CA TRP A 99 3.16 7.52 3.58
C TRP A 99 2.55 7.72 2.20
N GLY A 100 1.62 8.63 2.11
CA GLY A 100 0.93 8.96 0.87
C GLY A 100 -0.26 8.07 0.61
N SER A 101 -1.21 8.60 -0.12
CA SER A 101 -2.38 7.83 -0.55
C SER A 101 -1.98 6.90 -1.68
N ILE A 102 -2.68 5.78 -1.79
CA ILE A 102 -2.47 4.87 -2.92
C ILE A 102 -3.68 4.94 -3.84
N GLU A 103 -3.44 4.63 -5.09
CA GLU A 103 -4.51 4.47 -6.07
C GLU A 103 -4.18 3.19 -6.79
N CYS A 104 -4.97 2.14 -6.55
CA CYS A 104 -4.66 0.83 -7.11
C CYS A 104 -4.94 0.81 -8.61
N LYS A 105 -3.96 0.37 -9.38
CA LYS A 105 -4.03 0.36 -10.84
C LYS A 105 -3.92 -1.06 -11.37
N LEU A 106 -4.67 -1.34 -12.42
CA LEU A 106 -4.65 -2.65 -13.03
C LEU A 106 -3.29 -2.91 -13.67
N ARG A 107 -2.72 -4.05 -13.43
CA ARG A 107 -1.45 -4.44 -14.04
C ARG A 107 -1.71 -4.90 -15.47
N GLN A 108 -0.79 -4.58 -16.36
CA GLN A 108 -0.92 -4.94 -17.76
C GLN A 108 -0.11 -6.17 -18.13
#